data_1487affb9c96ae3bd4a69a18153fac22
#
_entry.id   1487affb9c96ae3bd4a69a18153fac22
#
_cell.length_a   1.000
_cell.length_b   1.000
_cell.length_c   1.000
_cell.angle_alpha   90.00
_cell.angle_beta   90.00
_cell.angle_gamma   90.00
#
_symmetry.space_group_name_H-M   'P 1'
#
loop_
_entity.id
_entity.type
_entity.pdbx_description
1 polymer ?
#
loop_
_entity_poly.entity_id
_entity_poly.type
_entity_poly.pdbx_seq_one_letter_code
_entity_poly.pdbx_strand_id
1 'polypeptide(L)'
;MAFPKVEELTDLIRPVTDARGFDIENVKTVKAGKKSQVVVAVSGDAAPTLDQLEEVSNELSELFDDAEERGTVNFGAGYTLEVTTPGIDLPLTELRHWRRNRGRLVKVGGETFRVGPCDEATEQVVLIVPVKKGEPGVRVVPISDVSGAVVEIEFNTPPQTETELAEKSFGEVAEDSTTGKDDK
;
A
#
# COMPACT_ATOMS: atom_id res chain seq x y z
N MET A 1 -20.43 20.14 -18.29
CA MET A 1 -19.32 19.73 -17.38
C MET A 1 -19.10 18.23 -17.55
N ALA A 2 -17.85 17.82 -17.73
CA ALA A 2 -17.51 16.41 -17.87
C ALA A 2 -17.55 15.68 -16.53
N PHE A 3 -17.61 14.35 -16.56
CA PHE A 3 -17.49 13.53 -15.37
C PHE A 3 -16.16 13.84 -14.64
N PRO A 4 -16.13 13.88 -13.32
CA PRO A 4 -14.92 14.24 -12.57
C PRO A 4 -13.73 13.36 -12.93
N LYS A 5 -12.56 13.97 -12.99
CA LYS A 5 -11.30 13.24 -13.18
C LYS A 5 -10.87 12.60 -11.86
N VAL A 6 -10.00 11.60 -11.96
CA VAL A 6 -9.47 10.89 -10.78
C VAL A 6 -8.83 11.87 -9.79
N GLU A 7 -8.09 12.86 -10.28
CA GLU A 7 -7.45 13.88 -9.43
C GLU A 7 -8.48 14.72 -8.66
N GLU A 8 -9.55 15.13 -9.32
CA GLU A 8 -10.63 15.90 -8.69
C GLU A 8 -11.35 15.08 -7.62
N LEU A 9 -11.64 13.81 -7.91
CA LEU A 9 -12.23 12.88 -6.94
C LEU A 9 -11.30 12.63 -5.76
N THR A 10 -10.02 12.43 -6.00
CA THR A 10 -9.02 12.22 -4.97
C THR A 10 -8.97 13.40 -4.00
N ASP A 11 -8.98 14.62 -4.53
CA ASP A 11 -8.99 15.84 -3.71
C ASP A 11 -10.25 15.97 -2.85
N LEU A 12 -11.41 15.56 -3.39
CA LEU A 12 -12.67 15.55 -2.64
C LEU A 12 -12.67 14.49 -1.53
N ILE A 13 -12.10 13.32 -1.81
CA ILE A 13 -12.08 12.17 -0.90
C ILE A 13 -11.11 12.37 0.26
N ARG A 14 -9.98 13.01 0.01
CA ARG A 14 -8.86 13.15 0.95
C ARG A 14 -9.26 13.65 2.34
N PRO A 15 -10.08 14.70 2.51
CA PRO A 15 -10.47 15.14 3.86
C PRO A 15 -11.19 14.07 4.68
N VAL A 16 -11.99 13.23 4.04
CA VAL A 16 -12.74 12.16 4.71
C VAL A 16 -11.79 11.04 5.16
N THR A 17 -10.89 10.61 4.28
CA THR A 17 -9.93 9.54 4.60
C THR A 17 -8.89 10.00 5.61
N ASP A 18 -8.36 11.22 5.47
CA ASP A 18 -7.38 11.78 6.40
C ASP A 18 -7.94 11.90 7.82
N ALA A 19 -9.21 12.32 7.96
CA ALA A 19 -9.87 12.43 9.27
C ALA A 19 -9.97 11.08 9.99
N ARG A 20 -9.92 9.97 9.27
CA ARG A 20 -9.97 8.62 9.81
C ARG A 20 -8.61 7.93 9.88
N GLY A 21 -7.54 8.61 9.47
CA GLY A 21 -6.19 8.04 9.41
C GLY A 21 -6.00 7.00 8.32
N PHE A 22 -6.80 7.07 7.26
CA PHE A 22 -6.69 6.17 6.12
C PHE A 22 -5.93 6.82 4.97
N ASP A 23 -5.20 5.99 4.22
CA ASP A 23 -4.52 6.40 3.00
C ASP A 23 -5.34 5.99 1.78
N ILE A 24 -5.39 6.87 0.80
CA ILE A 24 -6.00 6.55 -0.51
C ILE A 24 -4.96 5.79 -1.32
N GLU A 25 -5.23 4.54 -1.64
CA GLU A 25 -4.33 3.71 -2.44
C GLU A 25 -4.67 3.75 -3.92
N ASN A 26 -5.93 3.86 -4.24
CA ASN A 26 -6.37 3.97 -5.63
C ASN A 26 -7.76 4.60 -5.71
N VAL A 27 -7.97 5.39 -6.75
CA VAL A 27 -9.28 5.91 -7.13
C VAL A 27 -9.42 5.65 -8.63
N LYS A 28 -10.47 4.94 -9.02
CA LYS A 28 -10.74 4.72 -10.44
C LYS A 28 -12.20 4.92 -10.76
N THR A 29 -12.46 5.29 -11.99
CA THR A 29 -13.79 5.44 -12.53
C THR A 29 -13.97 4.43 -13.67
N VAL A 30 -15.11 3.74 -13.64
CA VAL A 30 -15.45 2.75 -14.66
C VAL A 30 -16.81 3.12 -15.22
N LYS A 31 -16.92 3.17 -16.54
CA LYS A 31 -18.21 3.34 -17.20
C LYS A 31 -18.89 1.99 -17.32
N ALA A 32 -20.10 1.88 -16.76
CA ALA A 32 -20.92 0.67 -16.81
C ALA A 32 -22.30 1.05 -17.37
N GLY A 33 -22.45 1.03 -18.69
CA GLY A 33 -23.68 1.44 -19.35
C GLY A 33 -23.94 2.94 -19.20
N LYS A 34 -25.14 3.29 -18.72
CA LYS A 34 -25.55 4.69 -18.49
C LYS A 34 -25.01 5.27 -17.19
N LYS A 35 -24.63 4.43 -16.25
CA LYS A 35 -24.08 4.85 -14.95
C LYS A 35 -22.57 4.62 -14.90
N SER A 36 -21.90 5.43 -14.10
CA SER A 36 -20.50 5.27 -13.83
C SER A 36 -20.28 4.67 -12.45
N GLN A 37 -19.17 3.97 -12.25
CA GLN A 37 -18.77 3.46 -10.95
C GLN A 37 -17.51 4.18 -10.50
N VAL A 38 -17.51 4.65 -9.25
CA VAL A 38 -16.33 5.19 -8.59
C VAL A 38 -15.85 4.16 -7.57
N VAL A 39 -14.63 3.69 -7.70
CA VAL A 39 -14.01 2.73 -6.79
C VAL A 39 -12.88 3.41 -6.05
N VAL A 40 -12.96 3.38 -4.71
CA VAL A 40 -11.96 3.98 -3.83
C VAL A 40 -11.34 2.87 -2.98
N ALA A 41 -10.05 2.64 -3.14
CA ALA A 41 -9.30 1.70 -2.31
C ALA A 41 -8.57 2.48 -1.22
N VAL A 42 -8.80 2.10 0.03
CA VAL A 42 -8.20 2.74 1.21
C VAL A 42 -7.48 1.71 2.07
N SER A 43 -6.44 2.15 2.74
CA SER A 43 -5.67 1.33 3.66
C SER A 43 -5.37 2.11 4.94
N GLY A 44 -4.89 1.43 5.96
CA GLY A 44 -4.47 2.03 7.21
C GLY A 44 -3.41 1.17 7.88
N ASP A 45 -2.78 1.68 8.93
CA ASP A 45 -1.83 0.89 9.73
C ASP A 45 -2.55 -0.32 10.36
N ALA A 46 -3.78 -0.12 10.80
CA ALA A 46 -4.72 -1.20 11.05
C ALA A 46 -5.65 -1.31 9.82
N ALA A 47 -5.90 -2.52 9.36
CA ALA A 47 -6.79 -2.74 8.21
C ALA A 47 -8.19 -2.18 8.50
N PRO A 48 -8.78 -1.41 7.58
CA PRO A 48 -10.14 -0.91 7.76
C PRO A 48 -11.14 -2.07 7.93
N THR A 49 -12.05 -1.92 8.88
CA THR A 49 -13.15 -2.88 9.07
C THR A 49 -14.26 -2.61 8.05
N LEU A 50 -15.15 -3.58 7.87
CA LEU A 50 -16.33 -3.40 7.01
C LEU A 50 -17.20 -2.22 7.47
N ASP A 51 -17.37 -2.06 8.77
CA ASP A 51 -18.14 -0.93 9.34
C ASP A 51 -17.47 0.40 9.01
N GLN A 52 -16.16 0.49 9.12
CA GLN A 52 -15.40 1.70 8.77
C GLN A 52 -15.50 2.01 7.28
N LEU A 53 -15.43 1.00 6.42
CA LEU A 53 -15.61 1.19 4.97
C LEU A 53 -17.02 1.69 4.64
N GLU A 54 -18.03 1.17 5.32
CA GLU A 54 -19.41 1.64 5.17
C GLU A 54 -19.57 3.10 5.61
N GLU A 55 -19.00 3.49 6.74
CA GLU A 55 -19.01 4.87 7.21
C GLU A 55 -18.34 5.82 6.22
N VAL A 56 -17.19 5.45 5.67
CA VAL A 56 -16.50 6.24 4.65
C VAL A 56 -17.36 6.34 3.38
N SER A 57 -17.96 5.24 2.97
CA SER A 57 -18.86 5.21 1.80
C SER A 57 -20.03 6.17 1.97
N ASN A 58 -20.66 6.19 3.14
CA ASN A 58 -21.78 7.09 3.43
C ASN A 58 -21.35 8.55 3.43
N GLU A 59 -20.23 8.89 4.06
CA GLU A 59 -19.71 10.26 4.07
C GLU A 59 -19.33 10.73 2.67
N LEU A 60 -18.70 9.87 1.87
CA LEU A 60 -18.34 10.20 0.49
C LEU A 60 -19.58 10.40 -0.38
N SER A 61 -20.61 9.59 -0.19
CA SER A 61 -21.87 9.76 -0.94
C SER A 61 -22.51 11.12 -0.66
N GLU A 62 -22.56 11.53 0.60
CA GLU A 62 -23.07 12.85 0.99
C GLU A 62 -22.20 13.97 0.41
N LEU A 63 -20.90 13.83 0.48
CA LEU A 63 -19.93 14.80 -0.04
C LEU A 63 -20.07 14.98 -1.55
N PHE A 64 -20.20 13.87 -2.28
CA PHE A 64 -20.35 13.89 -3.73
C PHE A 64 -21.68 14.50 -4.16
N ASP A 65 -22.76 14.19 -3.45
CA ASP A 65 -24.06 14.76 -3.72
C ASP A 65 -24.08 16.28 -3.47
N ASP A 66 -23.47 16.73 -2.37
CA ASP A 66 -23.29 18.16 -2.08
C ASP A 66 -22.44 18.86 -3.16
N ALA A 67 -21.36 18.26 -3.59
CA ALA A 67 -20.50 18.82 -4.63
C ALA A 67 -21.23 18.95 -5.96
N GLU A 68 -22.09 17.98 -6.29
CA GLU A 68 -22.91 18.03 -7.49
C GLU A 68 -23.99 19.13 -7.39
N GLU A 69 -24.64 19.27 -6.25
CA GLU A 69 -25.60 20.35 -6.01
C GLU A 69 -25.00 21.74 -6.12
N ARG A 70 -23.75 21.89 -5.65
CA ARG A 70 -23.00 23.16 -5.76
C ARG A 70 -22.46 23.42 -7.17
N GLY A 71 -22.59 22.46 -8.06
CA GLY A 71 -22.06 22.57 -9.43
C GLY A 71 -20.55 22.41 -9.54
N THR A 72 -19.88 21.92 -8.48
CA THR A 72 -18.44 21.68 -8.46
C THR A 72 -18.04 20.48 -9.34
N VAL A 73 -18.89 19.46 -9.33
CA VAL A 73 -18.71 18.23 -10.11
C VAL A 73 -20.03 17.83 -10.78
N ASN A 74 -19.93 16.99 -11.79
CA ASN A 74 -21.11 16.45 -12.49
C ASN A 74 -20.91 14.96 -12.74
N PHE A 75 -21.72 14.14 -12.06
CA PHE A 75 -21.69 12.69 -12.20
C PHE A 75 -22.57 12.16 -13.34
N GLY A 76 -23.12 13.05 -14.17
CA GLY A 76 -23.92 12.67 -15.32
C GLY A 76 -25.24 12.02 -14.93
N ALA A 77 -25.56 10.87 -15.53
CA ALA A 77 -26.80 10.14 -15.28
C ALA A 77 -26.83 9.40 -13.92
N GLY A 78 -25.76 9.50 -13.17
CA GLY A 78 -25.63 8.86 -11.86
C GLY A 78 -24.35 8.06 -11.72
N TYR A 79 -24.07 7.66 -10.50
CA TYR A 79 -22.87 6.87 -10.16
C TYR A 79 -23.18 5.85 -9.09
N THR A 80 -22.38 4.81 -9.01
CA THR A 80 -22.30 3.92 -7.87
C THR A 80 -20.93 4.10 -7.21
N LEU A 81 -20.89 4.00 -5.88
CA LEU A 81 -19.65 4.16 -5.12
C LEU A 81 -19.31 2.84 -4.44
N GLU A 82 -18.07 2.41 -4.62
CA GLU A 82 -17.50 1.27 -3.91
C GLU A 82 -16.29 1.74 -3.12
N VAL A 83 -16.28 1.52 -1.81
CA VAL A 83 -15.13 1.75 -0.94
C VAL A 83 -14.61 0.39 -0.47
N THR A 84 -13.35 0.12 -0.75
CA THR A 84 -12.76 -1.19 -0.51
C THR A 84 -11.31 -1.06 -0.02
N THR A 85 -10.69 -2.17 0.29
CA THR A 85 -9.25 -2.24 0.56
C THR A 85 -8.52 -2.70 -0.70
N PRO A 86 -7.22 -2.34 -0.87
CA PRO A 86 -6.45 -2.81 -2.02
C PRO A 86 -6.23 -4.32 -1.93
N GLY A 87 -6.18 -4.99 -3.08
CA GLY A 87 -5.82 -6.39 -3.18
C GLY A 87 -4.33 -6.61 -2.90
N ILE A 88 -3.95 -7.86 -2.62
CA ILE A 88 -2.56 -8.25 -2.37
C ILE A 88 -1.66 -8.08 -3.59
N ASP A 89 -2.23 -8.02 -4.76
CA ASP A 89 -1.53 -7.80 -6.04
C ASP A 89 -1.26 -6.33 -6.36
N LEU A 90 -1.66 -5.41 -5.46
CA LEU A 90 -1.34 -3.99 -5.64
C LEU A 90 0.17 -3.79 -5.44
N PRO A 91 0.87 -3.19 -6.43
CA PRO A 91 2.31 -2.97 -6.32
C PRO A 91 2.68 -2.05 -5.15
N LEU A 92 3.80 -2.35 -4.50
CA LEU A 92 4.36 -1.55 -3.43
C LEU A 92 5.13 -0.36 -4.03
N THR A 93 4.69 0.86 -3.76
CA THR A 93 5.28 2.08 -4.34
C THR A 93 5.66 3.12 -3.29
N GLU A 94 5.07 3.05 -2.11
CA GLU A 94 5.27 4.01 -1.03
C GLU A 94 5.94 3.34 0.17
N LEU A 95 6.66 4.12 0.97
CA LEU A 95 7.33 3.61 2.17
C LEU A 95 6.35 2.91 3.14
N ARG A 96 5.15 3.48 3.29
CA ARG A 96 4.10 2.88 4.14
C ARG A 96 3.70 1.48 3.67
N HIS A 97 3.73 1.22 2.36
CA HIS A 97 3.43 -0.11 1.82
C HIS A 97 4.45 -1.14 2.31
N TRP A 98 5.72 -0.78 2.28
CA TRP A 98 6.81 -1.64 2.76
C TRP A 98 6.72 -1.85 4.27
N ARG A 99 6.49 -0.78 5.02
CA ARG A 99 6.35 -0.85 6.49
C ARG A 99 5.22 -1.79 6.91
N ARG A 100 4.07 -1.71 6.24
CA ARG A 100 2.88 -2.53 6.53
C ARG A 100 3.04 -3.98 6.13
N ASN A 101 3.94 -4.27 5.22
CA ASN A 101 4.19 -5.63 4.74
C ASN A 101 5.47 -6.25 5.34
N ARG A 102 6.00 -5.66 6.38
CA ARG A 102 7.16 -6.18 7.11
C ARG A 102 6.92 -7.63 7.54
N GLY A 103 7.90 -8.49 7.27
CA GLY A 103 7.83 -9.92 7.56
C GLY A 103 7.19 -10.77 6.47
N ARG A 104 6.62 -10.17 5.45
CA ARG A 104 6.00 -10.88 4.31
C ARG A 104 7.00 -11.08 3.18
N LEU A 105 6.73 -12.09 2.35
CA LEU A 105 7.48 -12.29 1.12
C LEU A 105 6.98 -11.33 0.03
N VAL A 106 7.92 -10.81 -0.76
CA VAL A 106 7.64 -9.98 -1.92
C VAL A 106 8.46 -10.45 -3.10
N LYS A 107 7.92 -10.26 -4.29
CA LYS A 107 8.60 -10.56 -5.54
C LYS A 107 9.03 -9.26 -6.23
N VAL A 108 10.32 -9.16 -6.53
CA VAL A 108 10.92 -8.01 -7.19
C VAL A 108 11.73 -8.52 -8.39
N GLY A 109 11.30 -8.19 -9.59
CA GLY A 109 12.05 -8.54 -10.81
C GLY A 109 12.33 -10.04 -10.97
N GLY A 110 11.44 -10.90 -10.49
CA GLY A 110 11.62 -12.36 -10.55
C GLY A 110 12.32 -12.98 -9.34
N GLU A 111 12.87 -12.18 -8.44
CA GLU A 111 13.46 -12.65 -7.19
C GLU A 111 12.51 -12.45 -6.01
N THR A 112 12.57 -13.35 -5.06
CA THR A 112 11.75 -13.30 -3.84
C THR A 112 12.59 -12.88 -2.64
N PHE A 113 12.05 -11.94 -1.86
CA PHE A 113 12.68 -11.43 -0.64
C PHE A 113 11.65 -11.39 0.49
N ARG A 114 12.13 -11.40 1.73
CA ARG A 114 11.30 -11.08 2.89
C ARG A 114 11.52 -9.61 3.26
N VAL A 115 10.44 -8.90 3.49
CA VAL A 115 10.48 -7.47 3.85
C VAL A 115 10.98 -7.33 5.29
N GLY A 116 12.06 -6.61 5.45
CA GLY A 116 12.62 -6.22 6.73
C GLY A 116 12.19 -4.82 7.16
N PRO A 117 12.90 -4.23 8.12
CA PRO A 117 12.61 -2.88 8.59
C PRO A 117 12.89 -1.81 7.54
N CYS A 118 12.18 -0.70 7.64
CA CYS A 118 12.34 0.48 6.80
C CYS A 118 12.94 1.64 7.57
N ASP A 119 13.60 2.55 6.86
CA ASP A 119 14.05 3.83 7.40
C ASP A 119 13.33 4.98 6.70
N GLU A 120 12.59 5.76 7.47
CA GLU A 120 11.83 6.89 6.94
C GLU A 120 12.73 8.05 6.47
N ALA A 121 13.86 8.26 7.17
CA ALA A 121 14.77 9.36 6.85
C ALA A 121 15.46 9.18 5.50
N THR A 122 15.86 7.97 5.16
CA THR A 122 16.57 7.64 3.92
C THR A 122 15.69 7.01 2.85
N GLU A 123 14.44 6.69 3.20
CA GLU A 123 13.50 5.97 2.32
C GLU A 123 14.10 4.67 1.77
N GLN A 124 14.72 3.90 2.67
CA GLN A 124 15.32 2.61 2.37
C GLN A 124 14.57 1.48 3.08
N VAL A 125 14.65 0.30 2.51
CA VAL A 125 14.09 -0.93 3.08
C VAL A 125 15.16 -2.02 3.12
N VAL A 126 15.12 -2.82 4.17
CA VAL A 126 15.93 -4.03 4.27
C VAL A 126 15.19 -5.15 3.55
N LEU A 127 15.86 -5.81 2.62
CA LEU A 127 15.38 -7.02 1.97
C LEU A 127 16.19 -8.21 2.49
N ILE A 128 15.49 -9.17 3.07
CA ILE A 128 16.07 -10.39 3.59
C ILE A 128 16.05 -11.43 2.47
N VAL A 129 17.23 -11.97 2.14
CA VAL A 129 17.37 -12.97 1.08
C VAL A 129 17.12 -14.36 1.69
N PRO A 130 16.01 -15.04 1.33
CA PRO A 130 15.75 -16.38 1.85
C PRO A 130 16.83 -17.37 1.47
N VAL A 131 17.19 -18.24 2.41
CA VAL A 131 18.16 -19.32 2.17
C VAL A 131 17.60 -20.63 2.69
N LYS A 132 17.99 -21.74 2.07
CA LYS A 132 17.56 -23.07 2.50
C LYS A 132 18.29 -23.54 3.76
N LYS A 133 19.52 -23.11 3.94
CA LYS A 133 20.38 -23.45 5.09
C LYS A 133 21.29 -22.27 5.41
N GLY A 134 21.57 -22.09 6.69
CA GLY A 134 22.44 -21.04 7.19
C GLY A 134 21.71 -19.75 7.50
N GLU A 135 22.44 -18.66 7.57
CA GLU A 135 21.88 -17.35 7.86
C GLU A 135 21.41 -16.64 6.57
N PRO A 136 20.23 -16.01 6.60
CA PRO A 136 19.73 -15.24 5.47
C PRO A 136 20.67 -14.07 5.13
N GLY A 137 20.76 -13.75 3.84
CA GLY A 137 21.42 -12.54 3.39
C GLY A 137 20.57 -11.31 3.66
N VAL A 138 21.20 -10.13 3.68
CA VAL A 138 20.54 -8.85 3.90
C VAL A 138 20.99 -7.86 2.83
N ARG A 139 20.04 -7.16 2.22
CA ARG A 139 20.31 -6.06 1.28
C ARG A 139 19.56 -4.82 1.77
N VAL A 140 20.22 -3.67 1.73
CA VAL A 140 19.59 -2.38 2.01
C VAL A 140 19.46 -1.63 0.70
N VAL A 141 18.25 -1.31 0.31
CA VAL A 141 17.97 -0.69 -0.98
C VAL A 141 17.01 0.49 -0.83
N PRO A 142 17.15 1.54 -1.67
CA PRO A 142 16.12 2.57 -1.75
C PRO A 142 14.81 1.98 -2.25
N ILE A 143 13.68 2.43 -1.71
CA ILE A 143 12.37 1.93 -2.15
C ILE A 143 12.11 2.23 -3.63
N SER A 144 12.70 3.30 -4.16
CA SER A 144 12.60 3.66 -5.58
C SER A 144 13.19 2.60 -6.51
N ASP A 145 14.20 1.85 -6.05
CA ASP A 145 14.85 0.79 -6.84
C ASP A 145 13.99 -0.48 -6.91
N VAL A 146 13.08 -0.66 -5.97
CA VAL A 146 12.24 -1.86 -5.85
C VAL A 146 10.74 -1.54 -5.99
N SER A 147 10.44 -0.37 -6.50
CA SER A 147 9.06 0.05 -6.76
C SER A 147 8.39 -0.92 -7.73
N GLY A 148 7.15 -1.28 -7.43
CA GLY A 148 6.41 -2.25 -8.22
C GLY A 148 6.52 -3.68 -7.70
N ALA A 149 7.21 -3.91 -6.59
CA ALA A 149 7.22 -5.21 -5.92
C ALA A 149 5.80 -5.63 -5.53
N VAL A 150 5.53 -6.92 -5.57
CA VAL A 150 4.21 -7.47 -5.25
C VAL A 150 4.35 -8.49 -4.12
N VAL A 151 3.45 -8.41 -3.14
CA VAL A 151 3.41 -9.37 -2.02
C VAL A 151 3.12 -10.77 -2.56
N GLU A 152 3.90 -11.74 -2.11
CA GLU A 152 3.75 -13.14 -2.46
C GLU A 152 3.11 -13.91 -1.31
N ILE A 153 2.14 -14.76 -1.62
CA ILE A 153 1.46 -15.57 -0.60
C ILE A 153 2.41 -16.65 -0.09
N GLU A 154 2.59 -16.71 1.22
CA GLU A 154 3.41 -17.71 1.88
C GLU A 154 2.52 -18.73 2.59
N PHE A 155 2.58 -19.99 2.15
CA PHE A 155 1.77 -21.07 2.70
C PHE A 155 2.46 -21.81 3.84
N ASN A 156 3.77 -21.68 3.97
CA ASN A 156 4.56 -22.33 5.00
C ASN A 156 4.85 -21.36 6.14
N THR A 157 5.15 -21.91 7.32
CA THR A 157 5.62 -21.10 8.44
C THR A 157 6.95 -20.43 8.10
N PRO A 158 7.09 -19.11 8.28
CA PRO A 158 8.34 -18.43 8.00
C PRO A 158 9.49 -18.98 8.85
N PRO A 159 10.71 -19.09 8.28
CA PRO A 159 11.90 -19.44 9.06
C PRO A 159 12.14 -18.44 10.18
N GLN A 160 12.47 -18.93 11.37
CA GLN A 160 12.71 -18.08 12.54
C GLN A 160 13.84 -17.07 12.30
N THR A 161 14.90 -17.48 11.62
CA THR A 161 16.04 -16.61 11.30
C THR A 161 15.63 -15.40 10.46
N GLU A 162 14.74 -15.59 9.50
CA GLU A 162 14.22 -14.49 8.67
C GLU A 162 13.26 -13.60 9.47
N THR A 163 12.42 -14.20 10.29
CA THR A 163 11.46 -13.47 11.13
C THR A 163 12.19 -12.59 12.15
N GLU A 164 13.23 -13.10 12.78
CA GLU A 164 14.05 -12.35 13.75
C GLU A 164 14.70 -11.13 13.10
N LEU A 165 15.24 -11.28 11.87
CA LEU A 165 15.79 -10.15 11.11
C LEU A 165 14.73 -9.11 10.77
N ALA A 166 13.55 -9.56 10.38
CA ALA A 166 12.44 -8.67 10.02
C ALA A 166 11.95 -7.86 11.22
N GLU A 167 12.06 -8.38 12.44
CA GLU A 167 11.63 -7.73 13.68
C GLU A 167 12.68 -6.77 14.26
N LYS A 168 13.94 -6.84 13.82
CA LYS A 168 15.01 -5.94 14.27
C LYS A 168 14.80 -4.51 13.76
N SER A 169 15.46 -3.55 14.40
CA SER A 169 15.47 -2.18 13.91
C SER A 169 16.29 -2.05 12.62
N PHE A 170 15.99 -1.05 11.81
CA PHE A 170 16.73 -0.79 10.58
C PHE A 170 18.23 -0.63 10.83
N GLY A 171 18.61 0.14 11.84
CA GLY A 171 20.02 0.38 12.19
C GLY A 171 20.78 -0.89 12.53
N GLU A 172 20.19 -1.79 13.31
CA GLU A 172 20.81 -3.07 13.69
C GLU A 172 21.10 -3.95 12.47
N VAL A 173 20.12 -4.05 11.56
CA VAL A 173 20.26 -4.92 10.37
C VAL A 173 21.15 -4.28 9.32
N ALA A 174 21.10 -2.98 9.14
CA ALA A 174 21.92 -2.25 8.18
C ALA A 174 23.42 -2.31 8.54
N GLU A 175 23.75 -2.24 9.85
CA GLU A 175 25.13 -2.40 10.30
C GLU A 175 25.68 -3.80 10.01
N ASP A 176 24.88 -4.83 10.22
CA ASP A 176 25.24 -6.21 9.90
C ASP A 176 25.49 -6.43 8.41
N SER A 177 24.79 -5.71 7.55
CA SER A 177 24.99 -5.81 6.09
C SER A 177 26.31 -5.22 5.61
N THR A 178 26.87 -4.24 6.33
CA THR A 178 28.16 -3.63 5.99
C THR A 178 29.36 -4.44 6.43
N THR A 179 29.21 -5.27 7.48
CA THR A 179 30.30 -6.12 7.98
C THR A 179 30.59 -7.34 7.10
N GLY A 180 29.69 -7.70 6.19
CA GLY A 180 29.87 -8.83 5.29
C GLY A 180 30.63 -8.55 4.00
N LYS A 181 31.15 -7.32 3.81
CA LYS A 181 31.87 -6.94 2.59
C LYS A 181 33.38 -6.91 2.67
N ASP A 182 33.96 -7.16 3.84
CA ASP A 182 35.41 -7.09 4.07
C ASP A 182 36.05 -8.47 4.36
N ASP A 183 35.65 -9.50 3.60
CA ASP A 183 36.40 -10.74 3.58
C ASP A 183 36.62 -11.21 2.13
N LYS A 184 37.67 -10.65 1.58
CA LYS A 184 38.42 -11.28 0.50
C LYS A 184 39.88 -11.32 0.83
#